data_3dc63eec3df51f4a27e25a338d051a45
#
_entry.id   3dc63eec3df51f4a27e25a338d051a45
#
_cell.length_a   1.000
_cell.length_b   1.000
_cell.length_c   1.000
_cell.angle_alpha   90.00
_cell.angle_beta   90.00
_cell.angle_gamma   90.00
#
_symmetry.space_group_name_H-M   'P 1'
#
loop_
_entity.id
_entity.type
_entity.pdbx_description
1 polymer ?
#
loop_
_entity_poly.entity_id
_entity_poly.type
_entity_poly.pdbx_seq_one_letter_code
_entity_poly.pdbx_strand_id
1 'polypeptide(L)'
;MDTPLPTGIDRSISAMLPEPIYIQAVKDLADDTKTSESSPFGKILKILLDAIQPSLADERELFEKLEAKLNRVILTNGTVQDNRLPEVVTIEKTVERYLNESFKDVTINIKIPPPELKTVLSSAQIFANDGVEGIIDRKGDGLRRAIVFAILRSYVDLNNREDLSATDASTRGNYLLLFEEPELYLYPKAQLILFEALSVFSRNNAVVVSTHSPMFLGPDATATFVKLTKTKDSSIGTKPFTEVYPVDLSELSSKDQFQIICYENNNAAFFANTVLLVEGDSDYLVLPHLAATINSRWTTSSNSVRFAKINGKSSIRRYKTFFERFNSKVKIIADLDLLVTGFNQIEPSQELLQLQSSLLQRIDEFINMSQEDEKEISSSQVRDLQEKGELKALWRKVRMLQNASQQGTVDLEKLNEAVDEFFAYERKNERLEVLKNADEEICALKNDLLSKLRNKDIYVLEKGAIEDYYPDGIEGADKPSRAQYFCNFIKTREAAIGLCNDIVISESGETKKEFELIFESVFDN
;
A
#
# COMPACT_ATOMS: atom_id res chain seq x y z
N MET A 1 -25.61 -21.73 -18.80
CA MET A 1 -27.10 -21.80 -18.93
C MET A 1 -27.63 -20.51 -18.31
N ASP A 2 -27.97 -19.56 -19.15
CA ASP A 2 -28.63 -18.31 -18.70
C ASP A 2 -30.12 -18.59 -18.47
N THR A 3 -30.45 -18.92 -17.23
CA THR A 3 -31.87 -19.00 -16.82
C THR A 3 -32.32 -17.57 -16.53
N PRO A 4 -33.32 -17.03 -17.26
CA PRO A 4 -33.82 -15.69 -16.97
C PRO A 4 -34.38 -15.65 -15.55
N LEU A 5 -34.03 -14.57 -14.84
CA LEU A 5 -34.56 -14.32 -13.50
C LEU A 5 -36.09 -14.17 -13.53
N PRO A 6 -36.82 -14.63 -12.49
CA PRO A 6 -38.25 -14.43 -12.39
C PRO A 6 -38.62 -12.94 -12.49
N THR A 7 -39.72 -12.65 -13.14
CA THR A 7 -40.21 -11.26 -13.43
C THR A 7 -40.34 -10.44 -12.14
N GLY A 8 -39.64 -9.34 -12.06
CA GLY A 8 -39.65 -8.41 -10.90
C GLY A 8 -38.45 -8.54 -9.94
N ILE A 9 -37.72 -9.65 -9.96
CA ILE A 9 -36.52 -9.81 -9.12
C ILE A 9 -35.40 -8.85 -9.53
N ASP A 10 -35.23 -8.61 -10.84
CA ASP A 10 -34.26 -7.66 -11.38
C ASP A 10 -34.43 -6.25 -10.79
N ARG A 11 -35.66 -5.77 -10.68
CA ARG A 11 -35.97 -4.45 -10.11
C ARG A 11 -35.68 -4.40 -8.61
N SER A 12 -36.01 -5.48 -7.90
CA SER A 12 -35.75 -5.56 -6.45
C SER A 12 -34.26 -5.62 -6.14
N ILE A 13 -33.48 -6.40 -6.91
CA ILE A 13 -32.05 -6.47 -6.79
C ILE A 13 -31.42 -5.11 -7.14
N SER A 14 -31.83 -4.50 -8.25
CA SER A 14 -31.32 -3.18 -8.67
C SER A 14 -31.57 -2.08 -7.64
N ALA A 15 -32.70 -2.16 -6.93
CA ALA A 15 -33.01 -1.21 -5.84
C ALA A 15 -32.17 -1.44 -4.57
N MET A 16 -31.59 -2.63 -4.39
CA MET A 16 -30.72 -2.96 -3.25
C MET A 16 -29.24 -2.73 -3.53
N LEU A 17 -28.85 -2.64 -4.80
CA LEU A 17 -27.47 -2.39 -5.18
C LEU A 17 -27.07 -0.93 -4.92
N PRO A 18 -25.83 -0.69 -4.45
CA PRO A 18 -25.35 0.67 -4.30
C PRO A 18 -25.25 1.38 -5.65
N GLU A 19 -25.53 2.68 -5.66
CA GLU A 19 -25.37 3.49 -6.86
C GLU A 19 -23.87 3.64 -7.22
N PRO A 20 -23.45 3.20 -8.43
CA PRO A 20 -22.05 3.30 -8.80
C PRO A 20 -21.67 4.73 -9.20
N ILE A 21 -20.58 5.23 -8.65
CA ILE A 21 -19.93 6.47 -9.05
C ILE A 21 -18.54 6.09 -9.57
N TYR A 22 -18.29 6.24 -10.87
CA TYR A 22 -17.04 5.85 -11.49
C TYR A 22 -16.23 7.07 -11.92
N ILE A 23 -14.99 7.17 -11.41
CA ILE A 23 -14.02 8.22 -11.75
C ILE A 23 -12.83 7.57 -12.44
N GLN A 24 -12.66 7.88 -13.71
CA GLN A 24 -11.57 7.33 -14.54
C GLN A 24 -10.24 8.06 -14.34
N ALA A 25 -9.12 7.33 -14.52
CA ALA A 25 -7.78 7.88 -14.41
C ALA A 25 -7.44 8.93 -15.47
N VAL A 26 -7.78 8.64 -16.70
CA VAL A 26 -7.41 9.40 -17.91
C VAL A 26 -8.66 9.72 -18.72
N LYS A 27 -9.62 10.35 -18.11
CA LYS A 27 -10.72 10.96 -18.83
C LYS A 27 -10.50 12.46 -18.90
N ASP A 28 -11.05 13.11 -19.91
CA ASP A 28 -11.13 14.55 -19.87
C ASP A 28 -11.88 14.95 -18.59
N LEU A 29 -11.14 15.49 -17.60
CA LEU A 29 -11.71 15.89 -16.30
C LEU A 29 -12.87 16.88 -16.48
N ALA A 30 -13.00 17.47 -17.68
CA ALA A 30 -14.16 18.25 -18.08
C ALA A 30 -15.45 17.43 -18.05
N ASP A 31 -15.39 16.11 -18.22
CA ASP A 31 -16.60 15.28 -18.14
C ASP A 31 -17.15 15.13 -16.72
N ASP A 32 -16.29 15.12 -15.70
CA ASP A 32 -16.69 15.00 -14.29
C ASP A 32 -17.29 16.30 -13.74
N THR A 33 -16.96 17.41 -14.37
CA THR A 33 -17.48 18.76 -14.05
C THR A 33 -18.70 19.15 -14.89
N LYS A 34 -19.12 18.29 -15.84
CA LYS A 34 -20.36 18.48 -16.59
C LYS A 34 -21.56 18.42 -15.68
N THR A 35 -22.61 19.08 -16.12
CA THR A 35 -23.92 19.13 -15.44
C THR A 35 -24.82 17.95 -15.76
N SER A 36 -24.32 16.93 -16.49
CA SER A 36 -25.08 15.70 -16.79
C SER A 36 -25.38 14.93 -15.51
N GLU A 37 -26.56 14.34 -15.39
CA GLU A 37 -26.97 13.55 -14.20
C GLU A 37 -26.05 12.36 -13.90
N SER A 38 -25.28 11.90 -14.87
CA SER A 38 -24.29 10.83 -14.69
C SER A 38 -22.97 11.30 -14.10
N SER A 39 -22.69 12.61 -14.14
CA SER A 39 -21.46 13.17 -13.59
C SER A 39 -21.57 13.45 -12.09
N PRO A 40 -20.45 13.46 -11.34
CA PRO A 40 -20.44 13.82 -9.93
C PRO A 40 -21.04 15.21 -9.66
N PHE A 41 -20.68 16.19 -10.48
CA PHE A 41 -21.22 17.55 -10.35
C PHE A 41 -22.71 17.64 -10.65
N GLY A 42 -23.18 16.94 -11.70
CA GLY A 42 -24.61 16.89 -12.03
C GLY A 42 -25.44 16.27 -10.90
N LYS A 43 -24.90 15.28 -10.18
CA LYS A 43 -25.57 14.69 -9.01
C LYS A 43 -25.72 15.68 -7.86
N ILE A 44 -24.70 16.51 -7.59
CA ILE A 44 -24.81 17.60 -6.59
C ILE A 44 -25.82 18.65 -7.03
N LEU A 45 -25.82 19.03 -8.29
CA LEU A 45 -26.81 19.97 -8.82
C LEU A 45 -28.23 19.42 -8.67
N LYS A 46 -28.42 18.11 -8.82
CA LYS A 46 -29.72 17.47 -8.58
C LYS A 46 -30.16 17.59 -7.13
N ILE A 47 -29.26 17.32 -6.15
CA ILE A 47 -29.57 17.50 -4.72
C ILE A 47 -29.92 18.96 -4.43
N LEU A 48 -29.14 19.90 -4.98
CA LEU A 48 -29.42 21.32 -4.83
C LEU A 48 -30.80 21.66 -5.39
N LEU A 49 -31.12 21.16 -6.61
CA LEU A 49 -32.42 21.36 -7.22
C LEU A 49 -33.57 20.84 -6.35
N ASP A 50 -33.44 19.60 -5.86
CA ASP A 50 -34.47 18.99 -5.00
C ASP A 50 -34.66 19.78 -3.69
N ALA A 51 -33.57 20.30 -3.11
CA ALA A 51 -33.61 21.11 -1.89
C ALA A 51 -34.25 22.51 -2.09
N ILE A 52 -34.02 23.16 -3.25
CA ILE A 52 -34.55 24.51 -3.53
C ILE A 52 -35.91 24.49 -4.19
N GLN A 53 -36.35 23.36 -4.77
CA GLN A 53 -37.59 23.21 -5.51
C GLN A 53 -38.84 23.71 -4.77
N PRO A 54 -39.01 23.47 -3.43
CA PRO A 54 -40.12 24.01 -2.67
C PRO A 54 -40.13 25.54 -2.58
N SER A 55 -38.95 26.17 -2.61
CA SER A 55 -38.78 27.63 -2.51
C SER A 55 -38.98 28.36 -3.85
N LEU A 56 -39.12 27.60 -4.96
CA LEU A 56 -39.24 28.11 -6.32
C LEU A 56 -40.68 27.90 -6.88
N ALA A 57 -41.68 27.92 -6.02
CA ALA A 57 -43.06 27.74 -6.43
C ALA A 57 -43.57 28.88 -7.36
N ASP A 58 -43.16 30.11 -7.07
CA ASP A 58 -43.56 31.30 -7.83
C ASP A 58 -42.94 31.28 -9.23
N GLU A 59 -41.67 30.85 -9.35
CA GLU A 59 -40.95 30.71 -10.61
C GLU A 59 -41.55 29.59 -11.45
N ARG A 60 -42.02 28.51 -10.86
CA ARG A 60 -42.76 27.44 -11.56
C ARG A 60 -44.03 27.96 -12.15
N GLU A 61 -44.82 28.74 -11.42
CA GLU A 61 -46.04 29.36 -11.93
C GLU A 61 -45.76 30.29 -13.12
N LEU A 62 -44.62 31.01 -13.10
CA LEU A 62 -44.17 31.82 -14.22
C LEU A 62 -43.84 30.97 -15.47
N PHE A 63 -43.21 29.82 -15.31
CA PHE A 63 -42.95 28.90 -16.41
C PHE A 63 -44.21 28.29 -16.97
N GLU A 64 -45.17 27.92 -16.13
CA GLU A 64 -46.51 27.45 -16.59
C GLU A 64 -47.27 28.54 -17.36
N LYS A 65 -47.20 29.80 -16.91
CA LYS A 65 -47.77 30.93 -17.64
C LYS A 65 -47.06 31.17 -18.99
N LEU A 66 -45.74 30.97 -19.04
CA LEU A 66 -44.99 31.05 -20.30
C LEU A 66 -45.40 29.91 -21.25
N GLU A 67 -45.52 28.69 -20.74
CA GLU A 67 -45.97 27.53 -21.51
C GLU A 67 -47.34 27.79 -22.15
N ALA A 68 -48.31 28.31 -21.39
CA ALA A 68 -49.63 28.63 -21.88
C ALA A 68 -49.64 29.72 -22.99
N LYS A 69 -48.62 30.61 -22.98
CA LYS A 69 -48.43 31.62 -24.04
C LYS A 69 -47.75 31.09 -25.29
N LEU A 70 -47.05 29.96 -25.19
CA LEU A 70 -46.33 29.38 -26.33
C LEU A 70 -47.00 28.13 -26.90
N ASN A 71 -47.76 27.39 -26.09
CA ASN A 71 -48.40 26.13 -26.49
C ASN A 71 -49.94 26.17 -26.30
N ARG A 72 -50.64 25.30 -27.03
CA ARG A 72 -52.03 24.96 -26.73
C ARG A 72 -52.08 24.11 -25.47
N VAL A 73 -52.91 24.47 -24.52
CA VAL A 73 -53.10 23.72 -23.28
C VAL A 73 -54.33 22.84 -23.40
N ILE A 74 -54.16 21.55 -23.15
CA ILE A 74 -55.28 20.60 -23.07
C ILE A 74 -55.71 20.52 -21.61
N LEU A 75 -56.92 20.99 -21.31
CA LEU A 75 -57.48 20.93 -19.95
C LEU A 75 -57.87 19.48 -19.61
N THR A 76 -58.01 19.20 -18.32
CA THR A 76 -58.37 17.86 -17.80
C THR A 76 -59.72 17.33 -18.32
N ASN A 77 -60.59 18.20 -18.79
CA ASN A 77 -61.87 17.87 -19.43
C ASN A 77 -61.75 17.60 -20.94
N GLY A 78 -60.51 17.59 -21.49
CA GLY A 78 -60.25 17.37 -22.92
C GLY A 78 -60.44 18.59 -23.81
N THR A 79 -60.84 19.74 -23.27
CA THR A 79 -60.95 20.99 -24.05
C THR A 79 -59.61 21.59 -24.33
N VAL A 80 -59.36 22.08 -25.55
CA VAL A 80 -58.14 22.77 -25.93
C VAL A 80 -58.31 24.26 -25.67
N GLN A 81 -57.48 24.82 -24.80
CA GLN A 81 -57.39 26.25 -24.58
C GLN A 81 -56.19 26.79 -25.37
N ASP A 82 -56.44 27.74 -26.24
CA ASP A 82 -55.40 28.37 -27.08
C ASP A 82 -55.24 29.84 -26.67
N ASN A 83 -54.32 30.08 -25.75
CA ASN A 83 -53.94 31.42 -25.25
C ASN A 83 -52.59 31.85 -25.77
N ARG A 84 -52.15 31.27 -26.88
CA ARG A 84 -50.81 31.53 -27.44
C ARG A 84 -50.68 32.95 -27.96
N LEU A 85 -49.44 33.42 -27.98
CA LEU A 85 -49.08 34.70 -28.56
C LEU A 85 -49.46 34.74 -30.05
N PRO A 86 -49.98 35.86 -30.54
CA PRO A 86 -50.41 35.99 -31.96
C PRO A 86 -49.27 35.67 -32.94
N GLU A 87 -48.04 35.94 -32.57
CA GLU A 87 -46.84 35.67 -33.37
C GLU A 87 -46.64 34.18 -33.63
N VAL A 88 -46.83 33.33 -32.61
CA VAL A 88 -46.71 31.88 -32.74
C VAL A 88 -47.80 31.35 -33.68
N VAL A 89 -49.02 31.79 -33.47
CA VAL A 89 -50.15 31.41 -34.33
C VAL A 89 -49.95 31.86 -35.77
N THR A 90 -49.38 33.06 -35.98
CA THR A 90 -49.10 33.60 -37.31
C THR A 90 -48.06 32.79 -38.05
N ILE A 91 -47.00 32.35 -37.34
CA ILE A 91 -45.95 31.49 -37.91
C ILE A 91 -46.56 30.15 -38.36
N GLU A 92 -47.33 29.49 -37.49
CA GLU A 92 -47.99 28.23 -37.85
C GLU A 92 -48.86 28.40 -39.10
N LYS A 93 -49.78 29.38 -39.10
CA LYS A 93 -50.66 29.64 -40.24
C LYS A 93 -49.92 29.97 -41.53
N THR A 94 -48.77 30.65 -41.41
CA THR A 94 -47.95 30.98 -42.59
C THR A 94 -47.31 29.73 -43.16
N VAL A 95 -46.78 28.85 -42.31
CA VAL A 95 -46.19 27.58 -42.73
C VAL A 95 -47.24 26.65 -43.28
N GLU A 96 -48.44 26.55 -42.64
CA GLU A 96 -49.56 25.80 -43.12
C GLU A 96 -50.03 26.26 -44.52
N ARG A 97 -50.08 27.59 -44.73
CA ARG A 97 -50.45 28.14 -46.04
C ARG A 97 -49.54 27.65 -47.18
N TYR A 98 -48.19 27.74 -46.94
CA TYR A 98 -47.21 27.29 -47.94
C TYR A 98 -47.21 25.78 -48.12
N LEU A 99 -47.43 25.03 -47.05
CA LEU A 99 -47.56 23.57 -47.16
C LEU A 99 -48.79 23.14 -47.92
N ASN A 100 -49.96 23.81 -47.73
CA ASN A 100 -51.19 23.48 -48.39
C ASN A 100 -51.20 23.83 -49.90
N GLU A 101 -50.19 24.61 -50.36
CA GLU A 101 -49.94 24.76 -51.80
C GLU A 101 -49.52 23.45 -52.49
N SER A 102 -48.84 22.58 -51.75
CA SER A 102 -48.30 21.31 -52.26
C SER A 102 -48.97 20.07 -51.67
N PHE A 103 -49.44 20.14 -50.43
CA PHE A 103 -50.06 19.03 -49.68
C PHE A 103 -51.37 19.52 -49.07
N LYS A 104 -52.53 19.05 -49.61
CA LYS A 104 -53.85 19.44 -49.12
C LYS A 104 -54.13 18.89 -47.73
N ASP A 105 -54.82 19.67 -46.90
CA ASP A 105 -55.30 19.30 -45.55
C ASP A 105 -54.22 18.99 -44.49
N VAL A 106 -53.05 19.60 -44.63
CA VAL A 106 -51.99 19.48 -43.63
C VAL A 106 -52.11 20.62 -42.63
N THR A 107 -52.16 20.27 -41.34
CA THR A 107 -52.08 21.22 -40.22
C THR A 107 -50.76 21.06 -39.49
N ILE A 108 -50.17 22.15 -38.98
CA ILE A 108 -48.96 22.16 -38.20
C ILE A 108 -49.24 22.64 -36.78
N ASN A 109 -48.62 22.00 -35.82
CA ASN A 109 -48.60 22.46 -34.45
C ASN A 109 -47.14 22.55 -33.99
N ILE A 110 -46.65 23.78 -33.77
CA ILE A 110 -45.32 24.00 -33.19
C ILE A 110 -45.45 23.88 -31.69
N LYS A 111 -44.77 22.87 -31.11
CA LYS A 111 -44.71 22.66 -29.66
C LYS A 111 -43.36 23.17 -29.12
N ILE A 112 -43.42 24.15 -28.26
CA ILE A 112 -42.23 24.73 -27.60
C ILE A 112 -42.26 24.24 -26.15
N PRO A 113 -41.37 23.30 -25.77
CA PRO A 113 -41.35 22.81 -24.39
C PRO A 113 -40.98 23.97 -23.45
N PRO A 114 -41.62 24.07 -22.27
CA PRO A 114 -41.27 25.10 -21.30
C PRO A 114 -39.86 24.84 -20.77
N PRO A 115 -39.15 25.90 -20.37
CA PRO A 115 -37.88 25.72 -19.70
C PRO A 115 -38.11 25.04 -18.34
N GLU A 116 -37.45 23.90 -18.13
CA GLU A 116 -37.42 23.24 -16.82
C GLU A 116 -36.31 23.85 -15.97
N LEU A 117 -36.50 23.93 -14.65
CA LEU A 117 -35.47 24.34 -13.69
C LEU A 117 -34.17 23.52 -13.86
N LYS A 118 -34.33 22.24 -14.18
CA LYS A 118 -33.23 21.34 -14.51
C LYS A 118 -32.40 21.83 -15.71
N THR A 119 -33.06 22.37 -16.75
CA THR A 119 -32.39 22.93 -17.93
C THR A 119 -31.57 24.17 -17.58
N VAL A 120 -32.07 25.01 -16.65
CA VAL A 120 -31.35 26.18 -16.15
C VAL A 120 -30.08 25.76 -15.42
N LEU A 121 -30.19 24.76 -14.53
CA LEU A 121 -29.05 24.25 -13.78
C LEU A 121 -28.07 23.46 -14.65
N SER A 122 -28.52 22.91 -15.78
CA SER A 122 -27.63 22.21 -16.73
C SER A 122 -26.60 23.13 -17.40
N SER A 123 -26.76 24.44 -17.30
CA SER A 123 -25.80 25.44 -17.76
C SER A 123 -24.83 25.91 -16.67
N ALA A 124 -24.93 25.36 -15.45
CA ALA A 124 -24.03 25.74 -14.35
C ALA A 124 -22.57 25.41 -14.67
N GLN A 125 -21.67 26.30 -14.26
CA GLN A 125 -20.24 26.16 -14.42
C GLN A 125 -19.54 26.38 -13.09
N ILE A 126 -18.45 25.64 -12.86
CA ILE A 126 -17.63 25.82 -11.67
C ILE A 126 -16.51 26.81 -12.00
N PHE A 127 -16.43 27.89 -11.23
CA PHE A 127 -15.29 28.80 -11.24
C PHE A 127 -14.44 28.55 -10.01
N ALA A 128 -13.13 28.55 -10.17
CA ALA A 128 -12.17 28.43 -9.09
C ALA A 128 -11.21 29.62 -9.12
N ASN A 129 -10.87 30.13 -7.92
CA ASN A 129 -9.88 31.19 -7.75
C ASN A 129 -8.69 30.65 -6.94
N ASP A 130 -7.55 30.52 -7.59
CA ASP A 130 -6.25 30.13 -7.04
C ASP A 130 -5.23 31.28 -7.08
N GLY A 131 -5.74 32.52 -7.07
CA GLY A 131 -5.03 33.75 -7.33
C GLY A 131 -5.52 34.46 -8.59
N VAL A 132 -6.09 33.70 -9.52
CA VAL A 132 -6.79 34.21 -10.72
C VAL A 132 -8.11 33.44 -10.86
N GLU A 133 -9.23 34.14 -10.88
CA GLU A 133 -10.53 33.51 -11.12
C GLU A 133 -10.65 32.99 -12.55
N GLY A 134 -11.16 31.80 -12.71
CA GLY A 134 -11.38 31.20 -14.02
C GLY A 134 -12.19 29.90 -13.94
N ILE A 135 -12.72 29.50 -15.10
CA ILE A 135 -13.46 28.25 -15.24
C ILE A 135 -12.55 27.06 -14.92
N ILE A 136 -13.08 26.06 -14.24
CA ILE A 136 -12.34 24.89 -13.79
C ILE A 136 -11.56 24.19 -14.92
N ASP A 137 -12.11 24.16 -16.14
CA ASP A 137 -11.49 23.52 -17.31
C ASP A 137 -10.15 24.16 -17.73
N ARG A 138 -9.90 25.39 -17.29
CA ARG A 138 -8.63 26.10 -17.54
C ARG A 138 -7.66 26.07 -16.36
N LYS A 139 -7.99 25.32 -15.31
CA LYS A 139 -7.13 25.15 -14.14
C LYS A 139 -6.23 23.91 -14.30
N GLY A 140 -5.15 23.85 -13.52
CA GLY A 140 -4.25 22.70 -13.52
C GLY A 140 -4.95 21.42 -13.05
N ASP A 141 -4.54 20.27 -13.58
CA ASP A 141 -5.20 18.97 -13.35
C ASP A 141 -5.27 18.58 -11.88
N GLY A 142 -4.25 18.90 -11.07
CA GLY A 142 -4.27 18.66 -9.63
C GLY A 142 -5.39 19.41 -8.90
N LEU A 143 -5.61 20.70 -9.24
CA LEU A 143 -6.70 21.49 -8.67
C LEU A 143 -8.06 20.97 -9.15
N ARG A 144 -8.18 20.62 -10.43
CA ARG A 144 -9.42 20.06 -11.00
C ARG A 144 -9.81 18.77 -10.26
N ARG A 145 -8.87 17.84 -10.03
CA ARG A 145 -9.11 16.61 -9.25
C ARG A 145 -9.48 16.90 -7.81
N ALA A 146 -8.80 17.82 -7.15
CA ALA A 146 -9.12 18.22 -5.79
C ALA A 146 -10.55 18.77 -5.69
N ILE A 147 -10.99 19.55 -6.68
CA ILE A 147 -12.35 20.09 -6.74
C ILE A 147 -13.38 18.96 -6.98
N VAL A 148 -13.15 18.05 -7.94
CA VAL A 148 -14.04 16.90 -8.18
C VAL A 148 -14.19 16.08 -6.89
N PHE A 149 -13.09 15.87 -6.18
CA PHE A 149 -13.14 15.14 -4.92
C PHE A 149 -13.88 15.91 -3.81
N ALA A 150 -13.66 17.22 -3.70
CA ALA A 150 -14.39 18.07 -2.75
C ALA A 150 -15.90 18.05 -3.05
N ILE A 151 -16.27 18.05 -4.33
CA ILE A 151 -17.65 17.91 -4.80
C ILE A 151 -18.26 16.58 -4.34
N LEU A 152 -17.54 15.46 -4.55
CA LEU A 152 -18.00 14.13 -4.10
C LEU A 152 -18.18 14.05 -2.61
N ARG A 153 -17.22 14.57 -1.84
CA ARG A 153 -17.31 14.62 -0.39
C ARG A 153 -18.51 15.46 0.06
N SER A 154 -18.70 16.62 -0.55
CA SER A 154 -19.87 17.47 -0.28
C SER A 154 -21.19 16.78 -0.61
N TYR A 155 -21.23 16.03 -1.72
CA TYR A 155 -22.41 15.23 -2.09
C TYR A 155 -22.80 14.23 -1.02
N VAL A 156 -21.83 13.51 -0.47
CA VAL A 156 -22.07 12.54 0.60
C VAL A 156 -22.45 13.20 1.92
N ASP A 157 -21.75 14.28 2.28
CA ASP A 157 -22.06 15.03 3.49
C ASP A 157 -23.48 15.64 3.44
N LEU A 158 -23.92 16.12 2.28
CA LEU A 158 -25.25 16.66 2.07
C LEU A 158 -26.35 15.58 2.13
N ASN A 159 -26.10 14.42 1.51
CA ASN A 159 -27.04 13.29 1.57
C ASN A 159 -27.18 12.67 2.96
N ASN A 160 -26.16 12.80 3.81
CA ASN A 160 -26.20 12.29 5.18
C ASN A 160 -26.79 13.29 6.19
N ARG A 161 -27.10 14.53 5.78
CA ARG A 161 -27.76 15.52 6.64
C ARG A 161 -29.26 15.29 6.68
N GLU A 162 -29.80 15.07 7.86
CA GLU A 162 -31.23 14.88 8.09
C GLU A 162 -32.07 16.11 7.72
N ASP A 163 -31.47 17.30 7.75
CA ASP A 163 -32.15 18.59 7.51
C ASP A 163 -32.43 18.89 6.03
N LEU A 164 -31.75 18.22 5.11
CA LEU A 164 -31.89 18.44 3.64
C LEU A 164 -32.60 17.28 2.91
N SER A 165 -32.79 16.16 3.58
CA SER A 165 -33.53 15.02 3.02
C SER A 165 -35.02 15.16 3.33
N ALA A 166 -35.73 15.90 2.49
CA ALA A 166 -37.18 15.79 2.41
C ALA A 166 -37.50 14.38 1.88
N THR A 167 -38.27 13.62 2.67
CA THR A 167 -38.91 12.35 2.35
C THR A 167 -38.06 11.08 2.40
N ASP A 168 -38.49 10.19 3.27
CA ASP A 168 -38.20 8.75 3.42
C ASP A 168 -36.76 8.31 3.72
N ALA A 169 -36.58 7.80 4.95
CA ALA A 169 -35.39 7.07 5.40
C ALA A 169 -35.05 5.82 4.55
N SER A 170 -35.88 5.48 3.56
CA SER A 170 -35.68 4.38 2.61
C SER A 170 -34.76 4.73 1.42
N THR A 171 -34.40 6.01 1.25
CA THR A 171 -33.56 6.49 0.14
C THR A 171 -32.15 6.91 0.56
N ARG A 172 -31.65 6.49 1.73
CA ARG A 172 -30.22 6.61 2.05
C ARG A 172 -29.45 5.71 1.08
N GLY A 173 -29.04 6.30 -0.03
CA GLY A 173 -28.34 5.59 -1.09
C GLY A 173 -27.00 5.08 -0.57
N ASN A 174 -26.82 3.77 -0.56
CA ASN A 174 -25.50 3.20 -0.48
C ASN A 174 -24.78 3.51 -1.80
N TYR A 175 -23.60 4.10 -1.74
CA TYR A 175 -22.81 4.41 -2.93
C TYR A 175 -21.66 3.41 -3.08
N LEU A 176 -21.35 3.07 -4.33
CA LEU A 176 -20.13 2.35 -4.72
C LEU A 176 -19.24 3.32 -5.49
N LEU A 177 -18.22 3.86 -4.85
CA LEU A 177 -17.22 4.68 -5.50
C LEU A 177 -16.15 3.79 -6.13
N LEU A 178 -16.00 3.89 -7.44
CA LEU A 178 -14.95 3.27 -8.24
C LEU A 178 -14.01 4.38 -8.69
N PHE A 179 -12.78 4.42 -8.16
CA PHE A 179 -11.85 5.50 -8.45
C PHE A 179 -10.53 4.95 -9.00
N GLU A 180 -10.21 5.29 -10.25
CA GLU A 180 -8.95 4.92 -10.89
C GLU A 180 -7.89 5.97 -10.65
N GLU A 181 -6.70 5.49 -10.21
CA GLU A 181 -5.48 6.29 -10.06
C GLU A 181 -5.73 7.68 -9.46
N PRO A 182 -6.35 7.77 -8.26
CA PRO A 182 -6.71 9.05 -7.67
C PRO A 182 -5.51 9.96 -7.39
N GLU A 183 -4.31 9.39 -7.32
CA GLU A 183 -3.06 10.10 -7.11
C GLU A 183 -2.53 10.87 -8.31
N LEU A 184 -2.99 10.58 -9.52
CA LEU A 184 -2.47 11.24 -10.71
C LEU A 184 -2.58 12.76 -10.59
N TYR A 185 -1.47 13.43 -10.91
CA TYR A 185 -1.31 14.90 -10.83
C TYR A 185 -1.37 15.50 -9.42
N LEU A 186 -1.48 14.70 -8.37
CA LEU A 186 -1.45 15.16 -6.98
C LEU A 186 -0.04 15.04 -6.39
N TYR A 187 0.40 16.11 -5.71
CA TYR A 187 1.62 16.02 -4.91
C TYR A 187 1.39 15.22 -3.61
N PRO A 188 2.43 14.65 -2.98
CA PRO A 188 2.27 13.66 -1.90
C PRO A 188 1.33 14.09 -0.76
N LYS A 189 1.40 15.34 -0.31
CA LYS A 189 0.48 15.83 0.75
C LYS A 189 -0.98 15.81 0.31
N ALA A 190 -1.26 16.13 -0.96
CA ALA A 190 -2.62 16.10 -1.48
C ALA A 190 -3.14 14.65 -1.61
N GLN A 191 -2.26 13.70 -1.93
CA GLN A 191 -2.59 12.27 -1.93
C GLN A 191 -3.00 11.77 -0.55
N LEU A 192 -2.27 12.17 0.52
CA LEU A 192 -2.63 11.84 1.89
C LEU A 192 -4.00 12.42 2.30
N ILE A 193 -4.26 13.69 2.00
CA ILE A 193 -5.55 14.33 2.27
C ILE A 193 -6.68 13.60 1.55
N LEU A 194 -6.45 13.21 0.29
CA LEU A 194 -7.41 12.44 -0.50
C LEU A 194 -7.67 11.06 0.12
N PHE A 195 -6.61 10.38 0.54
CA PHE A 195 -6.71 9.07 1.21
C PHE A 195 -7.51 9.16 2.51
N GLU A 196 -7.22 10.12 3.38
CA GLU A 196 -7.98 10.36 4.61
C GLU A 196 -9.46 10.58 4.32
N ALA A 197 -9.75 11.37 3.31
CA ALA A 197 -11.12 11.67 2.96
C ALA A 197 -11.86 10.44 2.35
N LEU A 198 -11.19 9.62 1.53
CA LEU A 198 -11.72 8.34 1.04
C LEU A 198 -11.94 7.36 2.20
N SER A 199 -11.05 7.33 3.18
CA SER A 199 -11.18 6.50 4.38
C SER A 199 -12.39 6.89 5.24
N VAL A 200 -12.66 8.20 5.37
CA VAL A 200 -13.90 8.68 6.04
C VAL A 200 -15.14 8.28 5.24
N PHE A 201 -15.10 8.43 3.92
CA PHE A 201 -16.19 8.06 3.03
C PHE A 201 -16.50 6.55 3.07
N SER A 202 -15.47 5.71 3.17
CA SER A 202 -15.61 4.25 3.18
C SER A 202 -16.30 3.68 4.42
N ARG A 203 -16.47 4.48 5.48
CA ARG A 203 -17.17 4.03 6.70
C ARG A 203 -18.65 3.71 6.45
N ASN A 204 -19.27 4.42 5.51
CA ASN A 204 -20.69 4.29 5.23
C ASN A 204 -20.98 3.86 3.78
N ASN A 205 -19.97 3.77 2.92
CA ASN A 205 -20.11 3.49 1.50
C ASN A 205 -19.04 2.49 1.04
N ALA A 206 -19.30 1.79 -0.05
CA ALA A 206 -18.30 0.95 -0.66
C ALA A 206 -17.33 1.80 -1.52
N VAL A 207 -16.03 1.60 -1.35
CA VAL A 207 -14.99 2.29 -2.12
C VAL A 207 -14.03 1.28 -2.71
N VAL A 208 -13.79 1.36 -4.00
CA VAL A 208 -12.76 0.59 -4.71
C VAL A 208 -11.83 1.58 -5.41
N VAL A 209 -10.55 1.46 -5.12
CA VAL A 209 -9.50 2.34 -5.67
C VAL A 209 -8.47 1.48 -6.39
N SER A 210 -8.15 1.80 -7.63
CA SER A 210 -6.93 1.31 -8.27
C SER A 210 -5.84 2.35 -8.10
N THR A 211 -4.66 1.95 -7.67
CA THR A 211 -3.56 2.89 -7.40
C THR A 211 -2.19 2.26 -7.58
N HIS A 212 -1.22 3.06 -8.00
CA HIS A 212 0.20 2.77 -7.95
C HIS A 212 0.92 3.55 -6.83
N SER A 213 0.21 4.35 -6.06
CA SER A 213 0.78 5.14 -4.98
C SER A 213 0.79 4.38 -3.65
N PRO A 214 1.94 4.25 -3.00
CA PRO A 214 2.03 3.68 -1.66
C PRO A 214 1.32 4.54 -0.59
N MET A 215 1.00 5.80 -0.90
CA MET A 215 0.28 6.70 0.03
C MET A 215 -1.16 6.24 0.31
N PHE A 216 -1.72 5.37 -0.54
CA PHE A 216 -3.04 4.75 -0.33
C PHE A 216 -2.98 3.47 0.51
N LEU A 217 -1.80 3.08 1.00
CA LEU A 217 -1.59 1.98 1.92
C LEU A 217 -1.46 2.56 3.34
N GLY A 218 -2.56 2.90 3.97
CA GLY A 218 -2.58 3.48 5.32
C GLY A 218 -3.05 2.48 6.38
N PRO A 219 -2.61 2.63 7.63
CA PRO A 219 -3.01 1.74 8.73
C PRO A 219 -4.49 1.88 9.10
N ASP A 220 -5.10 3.02 8.79
CA ASP A 220 -6.53 3.30 9.06
C ASP A 220 -7.44 2.82 7.91
N ALA A 221 -6.86 2.28 6.85
CA ALA A 221 -7.64 1.68 5.78
C ALA A 221 -8.28 0.38 6.31
N THR A 222 -9.59 0.38 6.49
CA THR A 222 -10.41 -0.83 6.66
C THR A 222 -10.48 -1.61 5.35
N ALA A 223 -9.41 -1.53 4.54
CA ALA A 223 -9.38 -1.94 3.17
C ALA A 223 -8.97 -3.41 3.04
N THR A 224 -9.65 -4.12 2.17
CA THR A 224 -9.11 -5.34 1.55
C THR A 224 -8.21 -4.90 0.41
N PHE A 225 -6.93 -5.27 0.49
CA PHE A 225 -6.00 -5.04 -0.60
C PHE A 225 -6.11 -6.16 -1.63
N VAL A 226 -6.02 -5.79 -2.90
CA VAL A 226 -6.00 -6.75 -4.00
C VAL A 226 -4.82 -6.43 -4.89
N LYS A 227 -3.87 -7.36 -5.01
CA LYS A 227 -2.74 -7.23 -5.93
C LYS A 227 -3.10 -7.83 -7.28
N LEU A 228 -2.88 -7.06 -8.34
CA LEU A 228 -3.04 -7.51 -9.72
C LEU A 228 -1.67 -7.73 -10.35
N THR A 229 -1.43 -8.91 -10.91
CA THR A 229 -0.19 -9.25 -11.62
C THR A 229 -0.48 -9.76 -13.02
N LYS A 230 0.39 -9.41 -13.98
CA LYS A 230 0.36 -10.02 -15.31
C LYS A 230 1.26 -11.25 -15.31
N THR A 231 0.68 -12.40 -15.56
CA THR A 231 1.39 -13.67 -15.62
C THR A 231 1.35 -14.21 -17.06
N LYS A 232 2.46 -14.81 -17.49
CA LYS A 232 2.51 -15.58 -18.73
C LYS A 232 2.67 -17.04 -18.34
N ASP A 233 1.64 -17.83 -18.56
CA ASP A 233 1.71 -19.26 -18.38
C ASP A 233 1.61 -19.93 -19.76
N SER A 234 2.70 -20.54 -20.17
CA SER A 234 2.80 -21.26 -21.45
C SER A 234 1.84 -22.47 -21.54
N SER A 235 1.38 -22.97 -20.39
CA SER A 235 0.40 -24.07 -20.32
C SER A 235 -1.04 -23.62 -20.58
N ILE A 236 -1.35 -22.34 -20.36
CA ILE A 236 -2.70 -21.76 -20.53
C ILE A 236 -2.83 -21.02 -21.87
N GLY A 237 -1.70 -20.62 -22.46
CA GLY A 237 -1.67 -19.95 -23.75
C GLY A 237 -0.52 -18.94 -23.89
N THR A 238 -0.36 -18.39 -25.10
CA THR A 238 0.73 -17.45 -25.41
C THR A 238 0.45 -16.01 -24.96
N LYS A 239 -0.81 -15.71 -24.55
CA LYS A 239 -1.22 -14.36 -24.13
C LYS A 239 -1.11 -14.21 -22.61
N PRO A 240 -0.54 -13.11 -22.13
CA PRO A 240 -0.54 -12.83 -20.70
C PRO A 240 -1.98 -12.64 -20.20
N PHE A 241 -2.25 -13.13 -18.99
CA PHE A 241 -3.51 -12.92 -18.29
C PHE A 241 -3.24 -12.19 -16.97
N THR A 242 -4.28 -11.61 -16.40
CA THR A 242 -4.21 -10.91 -15.12
C THR A 242 -4.65 -11.87 -14.02
N GLU A 243 -3.77 -12.09 -13.06
CA GLU A 243 -4.10 -12.79 -11.82
C GLU A 243 -4.47 -11.78 -10.74
N VAL A 244 -5.45 -12.17 -9.93
CA VAL A 244 -6.02 -11.36 -8.86
C VAL A 244 -5.71 -12.03 -7.52
N TYR A 245 -4.95 -11.35 -6.67
CA TYR A 245 -4.58 -11.84 -5.34
C TYR A 245 -5.23 -10.96 -4.27
N PRO A 246 -6.35 -11.41 -3.68
CA PRO A 246 -6.91 -10.74 -2.51
C PRO A 246 -5.97 -10.93 -1.32
N VAL A 247 -5.67 -9.84 -0.63
CA VAL A 247 -4.77 -9.82 0.52
C VAL A 247 -5.61 -9.71 1.78
N ASP A 248 -5.63 -10.78 2.57
CA ASP A 248 -6.25 -10.78 3.88
C ASP A 248 -5.20 -10.51 4.96
N LEU A 249 -5.32 -9.37 5.63
CA LEU A 249 -4.45 -8.94 6.72
C LEU A 249 -5.06 -9.20 8.10
N SER A 250 -6.19 -9.89 8.20
CA SER A 250 -6.92 -10.10 9.47
C SER A 250 -6.12 -10.88 10.52
N GLU A 251 -5.17 -11.71 10.10
CA GLU A 251 -4.29 -12.47 11.00
C GLU A 251 -3.15 -11.63 11.60
N LEU A 252 -2.88 -10.46 11.04
CA LEU A 252 -1.86 -9.55 11.56
C LEU A 252 -2.49 -8.62 12.60
N SER A 253 -1.82 -8.44 13.74
CA SER A 253 -2.27 -7.45 14.71
C SER A 253 -2.28 -6.05 14.09
N SER A 254 -3.18 -5.18 14.53
CA SER A 254 -3.22 -3.78 14.08
C SER A 254 -1.87 -3.07 14.26
N LYS A 255 -1.13 -3.43 15.32
CA LYS A 255 0.23 -2.93 15.57
C LYS A 255 1.22 -3.37 14.50
N ASP A 256 1.14 -4.63 14.06
CA ASP A 256 2.04 -5.17 13.04
C ASP A 256 1.73 -4.56 11.67
N GLN A 257 0.45 -4.46 11.30
CA GLN A 257 0.02 -3.77 10.09
C GLN A 257 0.53 -2.33 10.08
N PHE A 258 0.33 -1.60 11.18
CA PHE A 258 0.80 -0.23 11.33
C PHE A 258 2.32 -0.12 11.14
N GLN A 259 3.10 -0.98 11.80
CA GLN A 259 4.55 -0.93 11.70
C GLN A 259 5.07 -1.22 10.29
N ILE A 260 4.48 -2.19 9.58
CA ILE A 260 4.92 -2.55 8.23
C ILE A 260 4.54 -1.45 7.22
N ILE A 261 3.32 -0.94 7.31
CA ILE A 261 2.76 0.03 6.36
C ILE A 261 3.37 1.42 6.57
N CYS A 262 3.60 1.85 7.82
CA CYS A 262 4.12 3.18 8.13
C CYS A 262 5.63 3.34 7.87
N TYR A 263 6.34 2.27 7.55
CA TYR A 263 7.76 2.39 7.17
C TYR A 263 7.88 2.91 5.76
N GLU A 264 8.21 4.20 5.59
CA GLU A 264 8.34 4.88 4.29
C GLU A 264 9.25 4.13 3.31
N ASN A 265 10.35 3.54 3.83
CA ASN A 265 11.31 2.81 3.00
C ASN A 265 10.76 1.49 2.43
N ASN A 266 9.67 0.95 2.98
CA ASN A 266 9.07 -0.29 2.53
C ASN A 266 7.93 -0.09 1.53
N ASN A 267 7.49 1.14 1.32
CA ASN A 267 6.33 1.44 0.46
C ASN A 267 6.48 0.90 -0.96
N ALA A 268 7.67 0.99 -1.55
CA ALA A 268 7.95 0.46 -2.88
C ALA A 268 7.91 -1.09 -2.95
N ALA A 269 8.10 -1.78 -1.82
CA ALA A 269 8.11 -3.24 -1.76
C ALA A 269 6.72 -3.86 -1.99
N PHE A 270 5.63 -3.13 -1.71
CA PHE A 270 4.26 -3.59 -1.97
C PHE A 270 4.01 -3.91 -3.45
N PHE A 271 4.68 -3.21 -4.34
CA PHE A 271 4.52 -3.37 -5.80
C PHE A 271 5.57 -4.29 -6.41
N ALA A 272 6.50 -4.82 -5.61
CA ALA A 272 7.56 -5.69 -6.10
C ALA A 272 7.08 -7.13 -6.29
N ASN A 273 7.66 -7.83 -7.26
CA ASN A 273 7.48 -9.28 -7.42
C ASN A 273 8.39 -10.05 -6.45
N THR A 274 9.58 -9.51 -6.19
CA THR A 274 10.54 -10.08 -5.22
C THR A 274 10.87 -9.03 -4.17
N VAL A 275 10.74 -9.40 -2.90
CA VAL A 275 11.09 -8.56 -1.75
C VAL A 275 12.26 -9.21 -1.02
N LEU A 276 13.34 -8.46 -0.86
CA LEU A 276 14.51 -8.87 -0.11
C LEU A 276 14.49 -8.21 1.27
N LEU A 277 14.24 -9.00 2.30
CA LEU A 277 14.25 -8.53 3.68
C LEU A 277 15.68 -8.36 4.17
N VAL A 278 15.96 -7.23 4.79
CA VAL A 278 17.27 -6.89 5.37
C VAL A 278 17.08 -6.31 6.77
N GLU A 279 18.04 -6.55 7.69
CA GLU A 279 17.83 -6.28 9.10
C GLU A 279 17.84 -4.78 9.46
N GLY A 280 18.78 -4.02 8.90
CA GLY A 280 19.08 -2.66 9.36
C GLY A 280 19.32 -1.62 8.26
N ASP A 281 19.69 -0.43 8.70
CA ASP A 281 19.96 0.71 7.79
C ASP A 281 21.24 0.50 6.98
N SER A 282 22.27 -0.11 7.57
CA SER A 282 23.51 -0.44 6.88
C SER A 282 23.26 -1.40 5.72
N ASP A 283 22.49 -2.48 5.96
CA ASP A 283 22.14 -3.46 4.94
C ASP A 283 21.33 -2.82 3.80
N TYR A 284 20.33 -2.02 4.17
CA TYR A 284 19.45 -1.34 3.23
C TYR A 284 20.21 -0.38 2.30
N LEU A 285 21.31 0.21 2.78
CA LEU A 285 22.15 1.11 1.99
C LEU A 285 23.24 0.36 1.20
N VAL A 286 23.92 -0.60 1.85
CA VAL A 286 25.12 -1.25 1.32
C VAL A 286 24.79 -2.34 0.30
N LEU A 287 23.82 -3.21 0.59
CA LEU A 287 23.51 -4.36 -0.28
C LEU A 287 23.03 -3.96 -1.69
N PRO A 288 22.13 -2.97 -1.87
CA PRO A 288 21.80 -2.49 -3.22
C PRO A 288 23.00 -1.88 -3.95
N HIS A 289 23.87 -1.17 -3.23
CA HIS A 289 25.09 -0.61 -3.80
C HIS A 289 26.05 -1.71 -4.28
N LEU A 290 26.30 -2.73 -3.46
CA LEU A 290 27.14 -3.88 -3.84
C LEU A 290 26.56 -4.63 -5.05
N ALA A 291 25.26 -4.90 -5.06
CA ALA A 291 24.59 -5.54 -6.19
C ALA A 291 24.83 -4.77 -7.50
N ALA A 292 24.55 -3.47 -7.50
CA ALA A 292 24.74 -2.61 -8.67
C ALA A 292 26.23 -2.47 -9.08
N THR A 293 27.17 -2.52 -8.12
CA THR A 293 28.62 -2.43 -8.36
C THR A 293 29.14 -3.74 -8.96
N ILE A 294 28.63 -4.89 -8.53
CA ILE A 294 29.04 -6.20 -9.05
C ILE A 294 28.48 -6.40 -10.46
N ASN A 295 27.21 -6.06 -10.68
CA ASN A 295 26.56 -6.14 -11.98
C ASN A 295 25.59 -4.97 -12.18
N SER A 296 25.85 -4.14 -13.17
CA SER A 296 25.02 -2.95 -13.47
C SER A 296 23.55 -3.27 -13.81
N ARG A 297 23.21 -4.52 -14.08
CA ARG A 297 21.82 -4.97 -14.27
C ARG A 297 21.11 -5.28 -12.95
N TRP A 298 21.84 -5.49 -11.86
CA TRP A 298 21.28 -5.81 -10.54
C TRP A 298 20.89 -4.54 -9.77
N THR A 299 19.95 -3.82 -10.34
CA THR A 299 19.43 -2.59 -9.74
C THR A 299 17.94 -2.71 -9.44
N THR A 300 17.51 -2.04 -8.40
CA THR A 300 16.09 -1.98 -8.04
C THR A 300 15.24 -1.27 -9.11
N SER A 301 15.84 -0.37 -9.89
CA SER A 301 15.15 0.34 -10.98
C SER A 301 14.94 -0.53 -12.23
N SER A 302 15.85 -1.47 -12.51
CA SER A 302 15.79 -2.34 -13.69
C SER A 302 14.99 -3.63 -13.47
N ASN A 303 14.80 -4.02 -12.21
CA ASN A 303 14.18 -5.27 -11.81
C ASN A 303 13.00 -5.03 -10.88
N SER A 304 12.03 -5.94 -10.87
CA SER A 304 10.93 -5.92 -9.92
C SER A 304 11.32 -6.43 -8.53
N VAL A 305 12.55 -6.11 -8.10
CA VAL A 305 13.13 -6.46 -6.80
C VAL A 305 13.18 -5.21 -5.92
N ARG A 306 12.79 -5.34 -4.67
CA ARG A 306 12.89 -4.26 -3.68
C ARG A 306 13.46 -4.79 -2.37
N PHE A 307 14.30 -3.96 -1.75
CA PHE A 307 14.77 -4.21 -0.40
C PHE A 307 13.75 -3.67 0.59
N ALA A 308 13.48 -4.43 1.64
CA ALA A 308 12.60 -4.02 2.73
C ALA A 308 13.34 -4.15 4.07
N LYS A 309 13.45 -3.04 4.80
CA LYS A 309 14.07 -3.01 6.12
C LYS A 309 13.08 -3.50 7.17
N ILE A 310 13.49 -4.46 8.00
CA ILE A 310 12.62 -5.10 8.99
C ILE A 310 12.89 -4.70 10.45
N ASN A 311 13.93 -3.88 10.71
CA ASN A 311 14.35 -3.46 12.05
C ASN A 311 14.63 -4.63 13.02
N GLY A 312 15.48 -5.51 12.57
CA GLY A 312 16.00 -6.64 13.34
C GLY A 312 15.25 -7.95 13.10
N LYS A 313 15.98 -9.02 13.31
CA LYS A 313 15.57 -10.40 13.00
C LYS A 313 14.29 -10.88 13.67
N SER A 314 13.92 -10.34 14.83
CA SER A 314 12.64 -10.67 15.49
C SER A 314 11.41 -10.36 14.65
N SER A 315 11.56 -9.55 13.60
CA SER A 315 10.48 -9.15 12.71
C SER A 315 10.42 -9.97 11.42
N ILE A 316 11.39 -10.86 11.15
CA ILE A 316 11.51 -11.64 9.90
C ILE A 316 10.19 -12.33 9.56
N ARG A 317 9.68 -13.17 10.48
CA ARG A 317 8.45 -13.94 10.27
C ARG A 317 7.27 -13.06 9.88
N ARG A 318 7.08 -11.96 10.60
CA ARG A 318 5.97 -11.03 10.38
C ARG A 318 6.03 -10.37 9.00
N TYR A 319 7.20 -9.87 8.60
CA TYR A 319 7.40 -9.24 7.30
C TYR A 319 7.32 -10.26 6.16
N LYS A 320 7.90 -11.43 6.35
CA LYS A 320 7.80 -12.54 5.38
C LYS A 320 6.33 -12.89 5.12
N THR A 321 5.57 -13.21 6.16
CA THR A 321 4.13 -13.53 6.05
C THR A 321 3.36 -12.39 5.37
N PHE A 322 3.66 -11.14 5.71
CA PHE A 322 3.00 -9.99 5.11
C PHE A 322 3.23 -9.91 3.60
N PHE A 323 4.48 -9.92 3.14
CA PHE A 323 4.76 -9.79 1.70
C PHE A 323 4.38 -11.03 0.89
N GLU A 324 4.46 -12.22 1.45
CA GLU A 324 3.95 -13.44 0.81
C GLU A 324 2.44 -13.37 0.54
N ARG A 325 1.67 -12.71 1.43
CA ARG A 325 0.23 -12.46 1.20
C ARG A 325 -0.03 -11.50 0.04
N PHE A 326 0.89 -10.60 -0.26
CA PHE A 326 0.88 -9.78 -1.47
C PHE A 326 1.42 -10.53 -2.71
N ASN A 327 1.52 -11.86 -2.64
CA ASN A 327 2.08 -12.68 -3.71
C ASN A 327 3.45 -12.20 -4.19
N SER A 328 4.27 -11.73 -3.27
CA SER A 328 5.67 -11.40 -3.54
C SER A 328 6.54 -12.58 -3.13
N LYS A 329 7.53 -12.92 -3.97
CA LYS A 329 8.57 -13.87 -3.56
C LYS A 329 9.42 -13.18 -2.50
N VAL A 330 9.55 -13.78 -1.33
CA VAL A 330 10.33 -13.20 -0.22
C VAL A 330 11.65 -13.92 -0.10
N LYS A 331 12.73 -13.14 -0.09
CA LYS A 331 14.09 -13.59 0.18
C LYS A 331 14.62 -12.84 1.40
N ILE A 332 15.54 -13.45 2.14
CA ILE A 332 16.04 -12.91 3.40
C ILE A 332 17.57 -12.85 3.35
N ILE A 333 18.14 -11.70 3.67
CA ILE A 333 19.56 -11.59 4.04
C ILE A 333 19.62 -11.25 5.51
N ALA A 334 20.35 -12.03 6.28
CA ALA A 334 20.48 -11.89 7.72
C ALA A 334 21.94 -12.00 8.16
N ASP A 335 22.25 -11.42 9.30
CA ASP A 335 23.56 -11.53 9.94
C ASP A 335 23.83 -12.96 10.45
N LEU A 336 25.09 -13.32 10.61
CA LEU A 336 25.52 -14.64 11.08
C LEU A 336 24.91 -15.01 12.45
N ASP A 337 24.63 -14.00 13.27
CA ASP A 337 24.06 -14.20 14.60
C ASP A 337 22.61 -14.76 14.57
N LEU A 338 21.95 -14.79 13.38
CA LEU A 338 20.68 -15.52 13.18
C LEU A 338 20.81 -17.01 13.55
N LEU A 339 21.96 -17.62 13.28
CA LEU A 339 22.20 -19.04 13.60
C LEU A 339 22.22 -19.32 15.10
N VAL A 340 22.57 -18.30 15.90
CA VAL A 340 22.64 -18.38 17.36
C VAL A 340 21.34 -17.94 18.04
N THR A 341 20.74 -16.84 17.55
CA THR A 341 19.52 -16.26 18.13
C THR A 341 18.56 -15.81 17.04
N GLY A 342 17.28 -16.11 17.23
CA GLY A 342 16.25 -15.70 16.29
C GLY A 342 15.99 -16.69 15.15
N PHE A 343 16.64 -17.85 15.14
CA PHE A 343 16.48 -18.87 14.10
C PHE A 343 15.04 -19.33 13.90
N ASN A 344 14.23 -19.34 14.96
CA ASN A 344 12.80 -19.66 14.87
C ASN A 344 11.99 -18.65 14.04
N GLN A 345 12.50 -17.44 13.82
CA GLN A 345 11.81 -16.40 13.05
C GLN A 345 11.75 -16.68 11.54
N ILE A 346 12.63 -17.57 11.05
CA ILE A 346 12.62 -18.02 9.66
C ILE A 346 11.68 -19.20 9.41
N GLU A 347 10.96 -19.68 10.43
CA GLU A 347 10.09 -20.87 10.37
C GLU A 347 10.82 -22.12 9.84
N PRO A 348 11.90 -22.54 10.52
CA PRO A 348 12.76 -23.59 10.03
C PRO A 348 12.03 -24.95 10.02
N SER A 349 12.37 -25.78 9.03
CA SER A 349 11.94 -27.19 9.04
C SER A 349 12.62 -27.95 10.17
N GLN A 350 12.06 -29.13 10.53
CA GLN A 350 12.64 -30.00 11.55
C GLN A 350 14.10 -30.37 11.26
N GLU A 351 14.42 -30.57 9.98
CA GLU A 351 15.79 -30.84 9.54
C GLU A 351 16.74 -29.66 9.84
N LEU A 352 16.33 -28.43 9.52
CA LEU A 352 17.11 -27.22 9.81
C LEU A 352 17.32 -27.01 11.32
N LEU A 353 16.30 -27.31 12.14
CA LEU A 353 16.40 -27.26 13.59
C LEU A 353 17.41 -28.27 14.13
N GLN A 354 17.42 -29.50 13.58
CA GLN A 354 18.38 -30.53 13.96
C GLN A 354 19.81 -30.12 13.60
N LEU A 355 20.04 -29.59 12.40
CA LEU A 355 21.35 -29.10 11.98
C LEU A 355 21.84 -27.94 12.84
N GLN A 356 20.97 -26.96 13.12
CA GLN A 356 21.29 -25.87 14.02
C GLN A 356 21.67 -26.37 15.42
N SER A 357 20.88 -27.31 15.96
CA SER A 357 21.13 -27.87 17.28
C SER A 357 22.49 -28.59 17.32
N SER A 358 22.82 -29.40 16.30
CA SER A 358 24.11 -30.07 16.18
C SER A 358 25.27 -29.09 16.09
N LEU A 359 25.10 -28.02 15.31
CA LEU A 359 26.08 -26.94 15.19
C LEU A 359 26.31 -26.24 16.53
N LEU A 360 25.24 -25.85 17.23
CA LEU A 360 25.34 -25.16 18.53
C LEU A 360 25.94 -26.09 19.61
N GLN A 361 25.56 -27.37 19.60
CA GLN A 361 26.16 -28.33 20.53
C GLN A 361 27.67 -28.44 20.30
N ARG A 362 28.14 -28.55 19.05
CA ARG A 362 29.57 -28.66 18.73
C ARG A 362 30.33 -27.39 19.11
N ILE A 363 29.71 -26.22 18.91
CA ILE A 363 30.27 -24.95 19.36
C ILE A 363 30.40 -24.91 20.89
N ASP A 364 29.39 -25.37 21.63
CA ASP A 364 29.41 -25.39 23.09
C ASP A 364 30.49 -26.37 23.64
N GLU A 365 30.67 -27.52 22.99
CA GLU A 365 31.74 -28.46 23.30
C GLU A 365 33.12 -27.81 23.09
N PHE A 366 33.31 -27.10 21.97
CA PHE A 366 34.54 -26.38 21.65
C PHE A 366 34.84 -25.28 22.70
N ILE A 367 33.84 -24.49 23.08
CA ILE A 367 33.97 -23.45 24.10
C ILE A 367 34.36 -24.07 25.44
N ASN A 368 33.68 -25.16 25.83
CA ASN A 368 33.96 -25.84 27.11
C ASN A 368 35.36 -26.46 27.15
N MET A 369 35.82 -27.09 26.05
CA MET A 369 37.19 -27.62 25.95
C MET A 369 38.25 -26.52 26.02
N SER A 370 37.97 -25.35 25.48
CA SER A 370 38.89 -24.21 25.52
C SER A 370 38.96 -23.52 26.89
N GLN A 371 38.00 -23.81 27.78
CA GLN A 371 37.89 -23.25 29.12
C GLN A 371 38.39 -24.22 30.22
N GLU A 372 38.93 -25.40 29.88
CA GLU A 372 39.47 -26.38 30.87
C GLU A 372 40.67 -25.88 31.71
N ASP A 373 41.26 -24.71 31.39
CA ASP A 373 42.06 -23.97 32.34
C ASP A 373 41.13 -23.08 33.19
N GLU A 374 40.79 -23.54 34.39
CA GLU A 374 40.07 -22.77 35.43
C GLU A 374 40.75 -21.43 35.70
N LYS A 375 40.51 -20.44 34.88
CA LYS A 375 40.79 -19.06 35.20
C LYS A 375 39.58 -18.51 35.95
N GLU A 376 39.73 -18.41 37.28
CA GLU A 376 38.84 -17.53 38.06
C GLU A 376 38.63 -16.22 37.31
N ILE A 377 37.39 -15.93 36.94
CA ILE A 377 37.05 -14.66 36.27
C ILE A 377 37.49 -13.53 37.21
N SER A 378 38.52 -12.77 36.82
CA SER A 378 39.05 -11.69 37.63
C SER A 378 37.99 -10.58 37.79
N SER A 379 38.03 -9.88 38.93
CA SER A 379 37.13 -8.73 39.18
C SER A 379 37.23 -7.63 38.10
N SER A 380 38.35 -7.56 37.35
CA SER A 380 38.53 -6.63 36.24
C SER A 380 37.77 -7.11 35.02
N GLN A 381 37.76 -8.40 34.69
CA GLN A 381 36.99 -8.96 33.57
C GLN A 381 35.47 -8.81 33.80
N VAL A 382 35.03 -9.00 35.06
CA VAL A 382 33.62 -8.74 35.41
C VAL A 382 33.26 -7.25 35.22
N ARG A 383 34.17 -6.33 35.54
CA ARG A 383 33.95 -4.89 35.31
C ARG A 383 33.92 -4.55 33.83
N ASP A 384 34.79 -5.11 33.02
CA ASP A 384 34.84 -4.88 31.58
C ASP A 384 33.56 -5.37 30.88
N LEU A 385 33.04 -6.51 31.33
CA LEU A 385 31.74 -7.02 30.86
C LEU A 385 30.56 -6.10 31.24
N GLN A 386 30.59 -5.54 32.45
CA GLN A 386 29.56 -4.62 32.95
C GLN A 386 29.53 -3.28 32.21
N GLU A 387 30.59 -2.90 31.52
CA GLU A 387 30.73 -1.62 30.81
C GLU A 387 30.48 -1.71 29.29
N LYS A 388 30.42 -2.93 28.73
CA LYS A 388 30.22 -3.13 27.28
C LYS A 388 28.76 -2.98 26.88
N GLY A 389 28.46 -2.00 26.04
CA GLY A 389 27.24 -1.83 25.22
C GLY A 389 25.92 -2.30 25.85
N GLU A 390 25.29 -3.30 25.24
CA GLU A 390 24.02 -3.90 25.69
C GLU A 390 24.14 -4.66 27.02
N LEU A 391 25.28 -5.28 27.32
CA LEU A 391 25.56 -5.93 28.61
C LEU A 391 25.44 -4.94 29.77
N LYS A 392 25.83 -3.69 29.59
CA LYS A 392 25.67 -2.64 30.57
C LYS A 392 24.19 -2.38 30.93
N ALA A 393 23.30 -2.47 29.96
CA ALA A 393 21.86 -2.32 30.19
C ALA A 393 21.27 -3.53 30.93
N LEU A 394 21.66 -4.74 30.53
CA LEU A 394 21.24 -5.99 31.19
C LEU A 394 21.78 -6.06 32.62
N TRP A 395 23.05 -5.68 32.84
CA TRP A 395 23.65 -5.62 34.18
C TRP A 395 22.94 -4.59 35.07
N ARG A 396 22.59 -3.43 34.55
CA ARG A 396 21.80 -2.45 35.30
C ARG A 396 20.44 -3.02 35.72
N LYS A 397 19.76 -3.78 34.83
CA LYS A 397 18.51 -4.47 35.14
C LYS A 397 18.71 -5.47 36.30
N VAL A 398 19.75 -6.31 36.24
CA VAL A 398 20.11 -7.24 37.33
C VAL A 398 20.34 -6.49 38.63
N ARG A 399 21.15 -5.41 38.61
CA ARG A 399 21.44 -4.60 39.82
C ARG A 399 20.19 -3.92 40.39
N MET A 400 19.30 -3.39 39.56
CA MET A 400 18.05 -2.81 40.03
C MET A 400 17.19 -3.86 40.75
N LEU A 401 17.06 -5.05 40.18
CA LEU A 401 16.28 -6.14 40.77
C LEU A 401 16.97 -6.68 42.06
N GLN A 402 18.27 -6.77 42.08
CA GLN A 402 19.03 -7.15 43.27
C GLN A 402 18.84 -6.17 44.43
N ASN A 403 18.92 -4.86 44.15
CA ASN A 403 18.71 -3.82 45.17
C ASN A 403 17.26 -3.82 45.69
N ALA A 404 16.29 -4.04 44.82
CA ALA A 404 14.89 -4.14 45.21
C ALA A 404 14.61 -5.43 46.01
N SER A 405 15.31 -6.54 45.72
CA SER A 405 15.26 -7.78 46.49
C SER A 405 15.76 -7.60 47.93
N GLN A 406 16.83 -6.82 48.12
CA GLN A 406 17.36 -6.49 49.47
C GLN A 406 16.36 -5.68 50.29
N GLN A 407 15.43 -4.98 49.65
CA GLN A 407 14.34 -4.20 50.27
C GLN A 407 13.05 -5.02 50.45
N GLY A 408 13.04 -6.31 50.13
CA GLY A 408 11.93 -7.22 50.33
C GLY A 408 10.76 -7.04 49.34
N THR A 409 10.98 -6.35 48.22
CA THR A 409 9.93 -5.94 47.28
C THR A 409 9.96 -6.65 45.93
N VAL A 410 10.85 -7.62 45.69
CA VAL A 410 11.02 -8.27 44.36
C VAL A 410 10.88 -9.79 44.43
N ASP A 411 10.21 -10.28 43.41
CA ASP A 411 10.10 -11.67 43.01
C ASP A 411 11.48 -12.20 42.57
N LEU A 412 11.98 -13.23 43.30
CA LEU A 412 13.25 -13.88 43.01
C LEU A 412 13.28 -14.50 41.61
N GLU A 413 12.12 -14.85 41.08
CA GLU A 413 11.98 -15.39 39.71
C GLU A 413 12.41 -14.37 38.65
N LYS A 414 12.02 -13.10 38.78
CA LYS A 414 12.45 -12.01 37.90
C LYS A 414 13.95 -11.67 37.99
N LEU A 415 14.54 -11.84 39.18
CA LEU A 415 15.97 -11.65 39.31
C LEU A 415 16.73 -12.78 38.59
N ASN A 416 16.30 -14.03 38.78
CA ASN A 416 16.88 -15.18 38.09
C ASN A 416 16.75 -15.05 36.57
N GLU A 417 15.57 -14.67 36.04
CA GLU A 417 15.38 -14.41 34.63
C GLU A 417 16.34 -13.34 34.09
N ALA A 418 16.56 -12.25 34.82
CA ALA A 418 17.49 -11.18 34.41
C ALA A 418 18.96 -11.60 34.45
N VAL A 419 19.31 -12.48 35.38
CA VAL A 419 20.68 -13.08 35.47
C VAL A 419 20.87 -14.06 34.30
N ASP A 420 19.89 -14.91 34.03
CA ASP A 420 19.93 -15.84 32.90
C ASP A 420 20.00 -15.09 31.55
N GLU A 421 19.26 -14.00 31.40
CA GLU A 421 19.30 -13.14 30.21
C GLU A 421 20.71 -12.50 30.01
N PHE A 422 21.38 -12.09 31.10
CA PHE A 422 22.76 -11.56 31.06
C PHE A 422 23.78 -12.62 30.62
N PHE A 423 23.72 -13.81 31.21
CA PHE A 423 24.63 -14.90 30.84
C PHE A 423 24.31 -15.47 29.43
N ALA A 424 23.05 -15.53 29.05
CA ALA A 424 22.67 -15.94 27.71
C ALA A 424 23.22 -14.99 26.62
N TYR A 425 23.29 -13.69 26.91
CA TYR A 425 23.90 -12.71 26.01
C TYR A 425 25.39 -12.94 25.81
N GLU A 426 26.12 -13.22 26.89
CA GLU A 426 27.56 -13.52 26.83
C GLU A 426 27.82 -14.81 26.06
N ARG A 427 27.07 -15.88 26.35
CA ARG A 427 27.14 -17.14 25.62
C ARG A 427 26.84 -16.98 24.13
N LYS A 428 25.93 -16.07 23.79
CA LYS A 428 25.65 -15.69 22.39
C LYS A 428 26.91 -15.12 21.72
N ASN A 429 27.61 -14.20 22.36
CA ASN A 429 28.81 -13.59 21.80
C ASN A 429 29.94 -14.59 21.64
N GLU A 430 30.15 -15.46 22.62
CA GLU A 430 31.12 -16.54 22.53
C GLU A 430 30.84 -17.47 21.36
N ARG A 431 29.58 -17.91 21.19
CA ARG A 431 29.19 -18.73 20.07
C ARG A 431 29.40 -18.02 18.73
N LEU A 432 29.12 -16.74 18.64
CA LEU A 432 29.31 -15.96 17.42
C LEU A 432 30.80 -15.82 17.06
N GLU A 433 31.68 -15.59 18.05
CA GLU A 433 33.12 -15.53 17.84
C GLU A 433 33.68 -16.88 17.35
N VAL A 434 33.19 -17.99 17.90
CA VAL A 434 33.56 -19.33 17.41
C VAL A 434 33.05 -19.55 15.99
N LEU A 435 31.82 -19.11 15.65
CA LEU A 435 31.27 -19.20 14.28
C LEU A 435 32.08 -18.40 13.27
N LYS A 436 32.61 -17.25 13.64
CA LYS A 436 33.48 -16.41 12.79
C LYS A 436 34.84 -17.06 12.54
N ASN A 437 35.40 -17.73 13.57
CA ASN A 437 36.75 -18.30 13.58
C ASN A 437 36.72 -19.83 13.72
N ALA A 438 35.75 -20.48 13.11
CA ALA A 438 35.44 -21.90 13.27
C ALA A 438 36.58 -22.82 12.79
N ASP A 439 36.80 -23.94 13.54
CA ASP A 439 37.60 -25.06 13.07
C ASP A 439 36.97 -25.79 11.86
N GLU A 440 37.69 -26.76 11.28
CA GLU A 440 37.19 -27.48 10.07
C GLU A 440 35.85 -28.16 10.31
N GLU A 441 35.62 -28.74 11.50
CA GLU A 441 34.40 -29.47 11.81
C GLU A 441 33.18 -28.55 11.96
N ILE A 442 33.35 -27.44 12.72
CA ILE A 442 32.32 -26.42 12.88
C ILE A 442 32.06 -25.73 11.53
N CYS A 443 33.09 -25.47 10.73
CA CYS A 443 32.97 -24.94 9.40
C CYS A 443 32.12 -25.84 8.49
N ALA A 444 32.35 -27.16 8.54
CA ALA A 444 31.58 -28.11 7.75
C ALA A 444 30.08 -28.10 8.12
N LEU A 445 29.77 -28.12 9.41
CA LEU A 445 28.39 -28.04 9.91
C LEU A 445 27.73 -26.71 9.56
N LYS A 446 28.46 -25.58 9.72
CA LYS A 446 28.00 -24.25 9.33
C LYS A 446 27.65 -24.21 7.84
N ASN A 447 28.55 -24.69 6.98
CA ASN A 447 28.39 -24.65 5.53
C ASN A 447 27.22 -25.52 5.03
N ASP A 448 27.00 -26.70 5.64
CA ASP A 448 25.83 -27.52 5.35
C ASP A 448 24.52 -26.80 5.71
N LEU A 449 24.45 -26.22 6.90
CA LEU A 449 23.29 -25.43 7.33
C LEU A 449 23.05 -24.23 6.41
N LEU A 450 24.08 -23.47 6.07
CA LEU A 450 23.99 -22.31 5.17
C LEU A 450 23.53 -22.71 3.77
N SER A 451 24.06 -23.82 3.24
CA SER A 451 23.64 -24.34 1.93
C SER A 451 22.14 -24.68 1.89
N LYS A 452 21.63 -25.34 2.94
CA LYS A 452 20.21 -25.67 3.03
C LYS A 452 19.31 -24.47 3.26
N LEU A 453 19.80 -23.42 3.93
CA LEU A 453 19.09 -22.14 4.07
C LEU A 453 18.99 -21.41 2.73
N ARG A 454 20.05 -21.41 1.94
CA ARG A 454 20.07 -20.81 0.59
C ARG A 454 19.03 -21.45 -0.34
N ASN A 455 18.83 -22.77 -0.26
CA ASN A 455 17.80 -23.48 -1.01
C ASN A 455 16.36 -23.05 -0.60
N LYS A 456 16.21 -22.33 0.49
CA LYS A 456 14.94 -21.73 0.97
C LYS A 456 14.91 -20.21 0.83
N ASP A 457 15.74 -19.64 -0.04
CA ASP A 457 15.86 -18.19 -0.26
C ASP A 457 16.27 -17.41 1.01
N ILE A 458 17.00 -18.05 1.94
CA ILE A 458 17.54 -17.44 3.17
C ILE A 458 19.07 -17.43 3.10
N TYR A 459 19.61 -16.24 3.06
CA TYR A 459 21.05 -15.98 2.94
C TYR A 459 21.56 -15.40 4.23
N VAL A 460 22.45 -16.10 4.91
CA VAL A 460 23.12 -15.64 6.12
C VAL A 460 24.54 -15.23 5.76
N LEU A 461 24.93 -14.03 6.14
CA LEU A 461 26.25 -13.46 5.87
C LEU A 461 27.34 -14.25 6.59
N GLU A 462 28.33 -14.78 5.86
CA GLU A 462 29.28 -15.75 6.41
C GLU A 462 30.29 -15.14 7.38
N LYS A 463 30.64 -13.85 7.22
CA LYS A 463 31.62 -13.16 8.08
C LYS A 463 31.01 -12.57 9.34
N GLY A 464 29.71 -12.40 9.41
CA GLY A 464 29.06 -11.76 10.54
C GLY A 464 27.93 -10.84 10.14
N ALA A 465 27.98 -9.57 10.50
CA ALA A 465 27.14 -8.50 10.01
C ALA A 465 27.75 -7.87 8.75
N ILE A 466 26.95 -7.04 8.05
CA ILE A 466 27.46 -6.34 6.84
C ILE A 466 28.68 -5.48 7.15
N GLU A 467 28.78 -4.93 8.36
CA GLU A 467 29.94 -4.14 8.81
C GLU A 467 31.22 -4.97 8.93
N ASP A 468 31.13 -6.29 9.10
CA ASP A 468 32.29 -7.20 9.14
C ASP A 468 32.95 -7.43 7.75
N TYR A 469 32.29 -6.94 6.68
CA TYR A 469 32.85 -6.92 5.32
C TYR A 469 33.55 -5.61 4.96
N TYR A 470 33.51 -4.61 5.86
CA TYR A 470 34.15 -3.33 5.57
C TYR A 470 35.66 -3.46 5.62
N PRO A 471 36.39 -2.95 4.61
CA PRO A 471 37.84 -2.91 4.66
C PRO A 471 38.33 -1.94 5.75
N ASP A 472 39.58 -2.12 6.19
CA ASP A 472 40.21 -1.22 7.13
C ASP A 472 40.19 0.23 6.63
N GLY A 473 40.00 1.18 7.55
CA GLY A 473 39.96 2.61 7.22
C GLY A 473 38.56 3.16 6.87
N ILE A 474 37.48 2.35 6.95
CA ILE A 474 36.13 2.86 6.87
C ILE A 474 35.73 3.52 8.19
N GLU A 475 35.69 4.85 8.20
CA GLU A 475 35.40 5.68 9.37
C GLU A 475 34.00 6.28 9.30
N GLY A 476 33.39 6.60 10.46
CA GLY A 476 32.11 7.26 10.60
C GLY A 476 31.68 7.34 12.06
N ALA A 477 30.93 8.38 12.41
CA ALA A 477 30.44 8.61 13.77
C ALA A 477 29.38 7.58 14.21
N ASP A 478 28.65 7.01 13.27
CA ASP A 478 27.58 6.03 13.48
C ASP A 478 27.55 5.00 12.33
N LYS A 479 26.71 3.97 12.48
CA LYS A 479 26.56 2.91 11.46
C LYS A 479 26.14 3.44 10.08
N PRO A 480 25.12 4.32 9.94
CA PRO A 480 24.75 4.87 8.64
C PRO A 480 25.85 5.68 7.96
N SER A 481 26.60 6.49 8.72
CA SER A 481 27.73 7.27 8.18
C SER A 481 28.84 6.36 7.67
N ARG A 482 29.17 5.28 8.40
CA ARG A 482 30.13 4.26 7.97
C ARG A 482 29.67 3.54 6.70
N ALA A 483 28.40 3.17 6.62
CA ALA A 483 27.81 2.55 5.45
C ALA A 483 27.88 3.48 4.21
N GLN A 484 27.60 4.76 4.38
CA GLN A 484 27.72 5.75 3.31
C GLN A 484 29.18 5.94 2.85
N TYR A 485 30.13 5.99 3.79
CA TYR A 485 31.54 6.05 3.46
C TYR A 485 31.99 4.80 2.69
N PHE A 486 31.56 3.61 3.13
CA PHE A 486 31.79 2.35 2.44
C PHE A 486 31.27 2.39 0.98
N CYS A 487 30.04 2.82 0.76
CA CYS A 487 29.46 2.95 -0.59
C CYS A 487 30.26 3.93 -1.46
N ASN A 488 30.87 4.96 -0.88
CA ASN A 488 31.74 5.88 -1.59
C ASN A 488 33.12 5.28 -1.89
N PHE A 489 33.60 4.36 -1.07
CA PHE A 489 34.90 3.71 -1.21
C PHE A 489 34.87 2.55 -2.20
N ILE A 490 33.87 1.68 -2.15
CA ILE A 490 33.74 0.51 -3.03
C ILE A 490 33.03 0.92 -4.33
N LYS A 491 33.78 1.01 -5.43
CA LYS A 491 33.28 1.48 -6.75
C LYS A 491 33.48 0.48 -7.89
N THR A 492 34.27 -0.58 -7.68
CA THR A 492 34.56 -1.56 -8.73
C THR A 492 34.08 -2.94 -8.34
N ARG A 493 33.77 -3.75 -9.35
CA ARG A 493 33.37 -5.15 -9.14
C ARG A 493 34.42 -5.94 -8.37
N GLU A 494 35.69 -5.78 -8.75
CA GLU A 494 36.81 -6.49 -8.11
C GLU A 494 36.92 -6.14 -6.62
N ALA A 495 36.75 -4.87 -6.26
CA ALA A 495 36.71 -4.44 -4.87
C ALA A 495 35.53 -5.05 -4.12
N ALA A 496 34.33 -5.04 -4.72
CA ALA A 496 33.12 -5.59 -4.12
C ALA A 496 33.20 -7.11 -3.89
N ILE A 497 33.61 -7.89 -4.88
CA ILE A 497 33.72 -9.35 -4.76
C ILE A 497 34.91 -9.76 -3.89
N GLY A 498 35.95 -8.92 -3.78
CA GLY A 498 37.11 -9.15 -2.91
C GLY A 498 36.79 -9.09 -1.41
N LEU A 499 35.64 -8.53 -1.04
CA LEU A 499 35.19 -8.43 0.36
C LEU A 499 34.70 -9.76 0.93
N CYS A 500 34.20 -10.66 0.11
CA CYS A 500 33.52 -11.87 0.54
C CYS A 500 34.33 -13.15 0.28
N ASN A 501 33.90 -14.22 0.96
CA ASN A 501 34.50 -15.53 0.85
C ASN A 501 34.12 -16.22 -0.47
N ASP A 502 34.88 -17.25 -0.80
CA ASP A 502 34.55 -18.20 -1.84
C ASP A 502 33.62 -19.28 -1.28
N ILE A 503 32.50 -19.52 -1.95
CA ILE A 503 31.51 -20.54 -1.59
C ILE A 503 31.56 -21.66 -2.61
N VAL A 504 31.73 -22.89 -2.15
CA VAL A 504 31.62 -24.09 -3.00
C VAL A 504 30.15 -24.51 -3.07
N ILE A 505 29.60 -24.56 -4.26
CA ILE A 505 28.22 -25.00 -4.51
C ILE A 505 28.22 -26.54 -4.49
N SER A 506 27.53 -27.14 -3.51
CA SER A 506 27.55 -28.58 -3.25
C SER A 506 27.06 -29.44 -4.43
N GLU A 507 26.15 -28.91 -5.26
CA GLU A 507 25.58 -29.65 -6.39
C GLU A 507 26.47 -29.68 -7.64
N SER A 508 27.20 -28.60 -7.91
CA SER A 508 28.02 -28.46 -9.14
C SER A 508 29.52 -28.53 -8.86
N GLY A 509 29.97 -28.39 -7.63
CA GLY A 509 31.38 -28.22 -7.27
C GLY A 509 31.99 -26.90 -7.72
N GLU A 510 31.19 -26.01 -8.29
CA GLU A 510 31.62 -24.68 -8.74
C GLU A 510 31.85 -23.76 -7.54
N THR A 511 32.87 -22.91 -7.63
CA THR A 511 33.16 -21.91 -6.61
C THR A 511 32.69 -20.55 -7.07
N LYS A 512 31.85 -19.89 -6.26
CA LYS A 512 31.37 -18.52 -6.49
C LYS A 512 31.66 -17.62 -5.30
N LYS A 513 31.78 -16.32 -5.54
CA LYS A 513 31.83 -15.34 -4.48
C LYS A 513 30.45 -15.20 -3.81
N GLU A 514 30.44 -15.05 -2.49
CA GLU A 514 29.21 -14.99 -1.68
C GLU A 514 28.18 -13.98 -2.22
N PHE A 515 28.61 -12.73 -2.47
CA PHE A 515 27.70 -11.70 -2.98
C PHE A 515 27.23 -11.97 -4.41
N GLU A 516 28.07 -12.59 -5.27
CA GLU A 516 27.62 -13.00 -6.59
C GLU A 516 26.51 -14.06 -6.50
N LEU A 517 26.70 -15.07 -5.66
CA LEU A 517 25.71 -16.13 -5.46
C LEU A 517 24.38 -15.58 -4.92
N ILE A 518 24.44 -14.68 -3.92
CA ILE A 518 23.25 -14.05 -3.34
C ILE A 518 22.52 -13.25 -4.41
N PHE A 519 23.20 -12.34 -5.09
CA PHE A 519 22.55 -11.41 -6.01
C PHE A 519 22.12 -12.05 -7.33
N GLU A 520 22.83 -13.05 -7.85
CA GLU A 520 22.32 -13.87 -8.97
C GLU A 520 20.98 -14.49 -8.61
N SER A 521 20.86 -15.11 -7.45
CA SER A 521 19.60 -15.68 -7.01
C SER A 521 18.51 -14.63 -6.83
N VAL A 522 18.84 -13.42 -6.40
CA VAL A 522 17.86 -12.34 -6.15
C VAL A 522 17.37 -11.70 -7.43
N PHE A 523 18.27 -11.45 -8.41
CA PHE A 523 17.99 -10.62 -9.57
C PHE A 523 17.81 -11.39 -10.88
N ASP A 524 18.38 -12.58 -11.02
CA ASP A 524 18.39 -13.35 -12.27
C ASP A 524 17.39 -14.52 -12.28
N ASN A 525 16.65 -14.75 -11.18
CA ASN A 525 15.63 -15.80 -11.03
C ASN A 525 14.19 -15.30 -11.18
#